data_f827588ed6595487b7b5e32c29726ffa
#
_entry.id   f827588ed6595487b7b5e32c29726ffa
#
_cell.length_a   1.000
_cell.length_b   1.000
_cell.length_c   1.000
_cell.angle_alpha   90.00
_cell.angle_beta   90.00
_cell.angle_gamma   90.00
#
_symmetry.space_group_name_H-M   'P 1'
#
loop_
_entity.id
_entity.type
_entity.pdbx_description
1 polymer ?
#
loop_
_entity_poly.entity_id
_entity_poly.type
_entity_poly.pdbx_seq_one_letter_code
_entity_poly.pdbx_strand_id
1 'polypeptide(L)'
;MTPKITVHLADCMDIMKTYPDGWFDLGCVDTPYGINVNMNAGRKKNTKSKKRMVKKWDIEQPSEEYFIELRRISKNQIIWGANHLTDKIKIISRGWIFWDKCVAEGCSFSDGELAWTSYDIPLKKIVVPWSGFIGMDGEKFHPHD
;
A
#
# COMPACT_ATOMS: atom_id res chain seq x y z
N MET A 1 9.64 19.98 -19.49
CA MET A 1 8.19 19.88 -19.21
C MET A 1 7.99 19.82 -17.72
N THR A 2 7.17 20.67 -17.14
CA THR A 2 6.81 20.60 -15.72
C THR A 2 5.91 19.37 -15.52
N PRO A 3 6.18 18.47 -14.56
CA PRO A 3 5.32 17.32 -14.31
C PRO A 3 3.91 17.81 -13.93
N LYS A 4 2.90 17.25 -14.59
CA LYS A 4 1.50 17.57 -14.29
C LYS A 4 1.00 16.55 -13.24
N ILE A 5 0.63 17.05 -12.06
CA ILE A 5 -0.01 16.26 -11.01
C ILE A 5 -1.51 16.53 -11.09
N THR A 6 -2.32 15.48 -11.10
CA THR A 6 -3.77 15.55 -11.00
C THR A 6 -4.23 14.73 -9.80
N VAL A 7 -5.06 15.33 -8.94
CA VAL A 7 -5.64 14.67 -7.75
C VAL A 7 -7.14 14.59 -7.94
N HIS A 8 -7.71 13.42 -7.72
CA HIS A 8 -9.15 13.18 -7.77
C HIS A 8 -9.66 12.83 -6.37
N LEU A 9 -10.69 13.54 -5.90
CA LEU A 9 -11.42 13.22 -4.68
C LEU A 9 -12.74 12.57 -5.10
N ALA A 10 -12.71 11.26 -5.34
CA ALA A 10 -13.87 10.48 -5.80
C ALA A 10 -13.64 8.99 -5.53
N ASP A 11 -14.64 8.16 -5.78
CA ASP A 11 -14.47 6.72 -5.82
C ASP A 11 -13.51 6.34 -6.96
N CYS A 12 -12.50 5.52 -6.66
CA CYS A 12 -11.49 5.15 -7.64
C CYS A 12 -12.07 4.35 -8.81
N MET A 13 -13.11 3.54 -8.57
CA MET A 13 -13.76 2.78 -9.64
C MET A 13 -14.45 3.69 -10.66
N ASP A 14 -15.07 4.79 -10.20
CA ASP A 14 -15.69 5.77 -11.09
C ASP A 14 -14.65 6.50 -11.92
N ILE A 15 -13.52 6.87 -11.28
CA ILE A 15 -12.41 7.52 -11.98
C ILE A 15 -11.75 6.57 -12.99
N MET A 16 -11.46 5.32 -12.62
CA MET A 16 -10.82 4.36 -13.51
C MET A 16 -11.64 4.13 -14.79
N LYS A 17 -12.96 4.08 -14.70
CA LYS A 17 -13.86 3.93 -15.86
C LYS A 17 -13.77 5.08 -16.87
N THR A 18 -13.29 6.25 -16.48
CA THR A 18 -13.12 7.40 -17.38
C THR A 18 -11.88 7.31 -18.25
N TYR A 19 -10.93 6.44 -17.92
CA TYR A 19 -9.69 6.28 -18.68
C TYR A 19 -9.77 5.13 -19.70
N PRO A 20 -9.19 5.30 -20.88
CA PRO A 20 -9.10 4.23 -21.87
C PRO A 20 -8.11 3.15 -21.44
N ASP A 21 -8.14 2.01 -22.14
CA ASP A 21 -7.23 0.89 -21.90
C ASP A 21 -5.77 1.31 -22.08
N GLY A 22 -4.90 0.87 -21.16
CA GLY A 22 -3.47 1.12 -21.20
C GLY A 22 -3.04 2.59 -21.14
N TRP A 23 -3.89 3.46 -20.62
CA TRP A 23 -3.62 4.90 -20.51
C TRP A 23 -2.38 5.21 -19.67
N PHE A 24 -2.22 4.53 -18.55
CA PHE A 24 -1.10 4.71 -17.64
C PHE A 24 0.02 3.71 -17.95
N ASP A 25 1.27 4.15 -17.87
CA ASP A 25 2.41 3.24 -18.00
C ASP A 25 2.58 2.35 -16.76
N LEU A 26 2.18 2.86 -15.59
CA LEU A 26 2.24 2.14 -14.31
C LEU A 26 1.05 2.50 -13.42
N GLY A 27 0.38 1.47 -12.89
CA GLY A 27 -0.51 1.55 -11.74
C GLY A 27 0.22 1.09 -10.48
N CYS A 28 0.52 2.01 -9.56
CA CYS A 28 1.11 1.67 -8.26
C CYS A 28 0.06 1.89 -7.18
N VAL A 29 -0.32 0.84 -6.47
CA VAL A 29 -1.44 0.88 -5.53
C VAL A 29 -1.09 0.25 -4.20
N ASP A 30 -1.66 0.83 -3.12
CA ASP A 30 -1.64 0.32 -1.75
C ASP A 30 -3.09 0.38 -1.24
N THR A 31 -3.76 -0.76 -1.32
CA THR A 31 -5.20 -0.89 -1.04
C THR A 31 -5.45 -1.39 0.38
N PRO A 32 -6.65 -1.22 0.94
CA PRO A 32 -7.00 -1.88 2.19
C PRO A 32 -6.81 -3.40 2.10
N TYR A 33 -6.22 -3.99 3.15
CA TYR A 33 -5.92 -5.43 3.18
C TYR A 33 -7.02 -6.28 3.82
N GLY A 34 -8.04 -5.64 4.42
CA GLY A 34 -9.12 -6.33 5.14
C GLY A 34 -8.68 -6.95 6.47
N ILE A 35 -7.54 -6.56 7.00
CA ILE A 35 -6.99 -7.13 8.23
C ILE A 35 -7.43 -6.40 9.50
N ASN A 36 -8.26 -5.37 9.37
CA ASN A 36 -8.83 -4.58 10.46
C ASN A 36 -7.77 -4.14 11.48
N VAL A 37 -6.71 -3.49 11.00
CA VAL A 37 -5.55 -3.09 11.82
C VAL A 37 -6.00 -2.33 13.05
N ASN A 38 -5.70 -2.86 14.23
CA ASN A 38 -5.93 -2.15 15.46
C ASN A 38 -4.88 -1.05 15.66
N MET A 39 -5.20 0.16 15.23
CA MET A 39 -4.32 1.35 15.35
C MET A 39 -3.91 1.69 16.79
N ASN A 40 -4.46 0.99 17.79
CA ASN A 40 -4.09 1.10 19.20
C ASN A 40 -3.15 -0.03 19.67
N ALA A 41 -2.81 -0.98 18.82
CA ALA A 41 -1.82 -2.01 19.13
C ALA A 41 -0.46 -1.36 19.41
N GLY A 42 0.26 -1.83 20.43
CA GLY A 42 1.58 -1.30 20.83
C GLY A 42 1.57 -0.08 21.77
N ARG A 43 0.40 0.46 22.14
CA ARG A 43 0.34 1.55 23.13
C ARG A 43 0.58 1.03 24.56
N LYS A 44 1.56 1.61 25.25
CA LYS A 44 1.71 1.40 26.71
C LYS A 44 0.43 1.86 27.43
N LYS A 45 -0.10 1.04 28.34
CA LYS A 45 -1.36 1.23 29.09
C LYS A 45 -1.51 2.60 29.83
N ASN A 46 -0.46 3.38 29.98
CA ASN A 46 -0.42 4.60 30.81
C ASN A 46 -0.21 5.91 30.03
N THR A 47 -0.34 5.93 28.71
CA THR A 47 -0.26 7.20 27.97
C THR A 47 -1.63 7.86 27.89
N LYS A 48 -1.77 9.08 28.48
CA LYS A 48 -2.95 9.95 28.38
C LYS A 48 -3.21 10.50 26.96
N SER A 49 -2.75 9.83 25.91
CA SER A 49 -2.98 10.27 24.55
C SER A 49 -4.44 10.02 24.15
N LYS A 50 -5.09 11.02 23.55
CA LYS A 50 -6.46 10.94 23.03
C LYS A 50 -6.65 9.65 22.22
N LYS A 51 -7.73 8.91 22.50
CA LYS A 51 -8.14 7.76 21.67
C LYS A 51 -8.25 8.26 20.23
N ARG A 52 -7.41 7.76 19.32
CA ARG A 52 -7.63 7.99 17.90
C ARG A 52 -8.95 7.34 17.50
N MET A 53 -9.78 8.06 16.75
CA MET A 53 -10.95 7.45 16.15
C MET A 53 -10.50 6.26 15.33
N VAL A 54 -11.01 5.07 15.65
CA VAL A 54 -10.79 3.86 14.84
C VAL A 54 -11.52 4.10 13.53
N LYS A 55 -10.79 4.56 12.52
CA LYS A 55 -11.32 4.61 11.16
C LYS A 55 -11.38 3.18 10.65
N LYS A 56 -12.56 2.72 10.30
CA LYS A 56 -12.82 1.37 9.77
C LYS A 56 -12.49 1.28 8.27
N TRP A 57 -11.38 1.86 7.82
CA TRP A 57 -11.02 1.92 6.40
C TRP A 57 -10.42 0.61 5.88
N ASP A 58 -9.91 -0.24 6.77
CA ASP A 58 -9.22 -1.49 6.42
C ASP A 58 -10.07 -2.73 6.81
N ILE A 59 -11.39 -2.63 6.64
CA ILE A 59 -12.29 -3.75 6.94
C ILE A 59 -12.52 -4.63 5.72
N GLU A 60 -12.64 -4.00 4.55
CA GLU A 60 -12.97 -4.69 3.31
C GLU A 60 -11.82 -4.56 2.30
N GLN A 61 -11.49 -5.67 1.69
CA GLN A 61 -10.57 -5.71 0.56
C GLN A 61 -11.27 -5.16 -0.69
N PRO A 62 -10.53 -4.60 -1.67
CA PRO A 62 -11.06 -4.30 -2.98
C PRO A 62 -11.68 -5.54 -3.62
N SER A 63 -12.69 -5.32 -4.46
CA SER A 63 -13.30 -6.40 -5.23
C SER A 63 -12.34 -6.90 -6.33
N GLU A 64 -12.66 -8.04 -6.92
CA GLU A 64 -11.91 -8.56 -8.07
C GLU A 64 -11.96 -7.59 -9.26
N GLU A 65 -13.10 -6.93 -9.47
CA GLU A 65 -13.31 -5.93 -10.52
C GLU A 65 -12.31 -4.76 -10.42
N TYR A 66 -11.92 -4.37 -9.20
CA TYR A 66 -10.90 -3.33 -9.01
C TYR A 66 -9.58 -3.72 -9.69
N PHE A 67 -9.13 -4.96 -9.50
CA PHE A 67 -7.87 -5.43 -10.10
C PHE A 67 -8.00 -5.66 -11.60
N ILE A 68 -9.19 -5.99 -12.10
CA ILE A 68 -9.48 -6.05 -13.54
C ILE A 68 -9.36 -4.65 -14.16
N GLU A 69 -10.00 -3.65 -13.56
CA GLU A 69 -9.94 -2.27 -14.02
C GLU A 69 -8.53 -1.68 -13.92
N LEU A 70 -7.81 -1.93 -12.83
CA LEU A 70 -6.42 -1.51 -12.68
C LEU A 70 -5.55 -2.02 -13.85
N ARG A 71 -5.71 -3.28 -14.21
CA ARG A 71 -4.99 -3.88 -15.37
C ARG A 71 -5.48 -3.33 -16.70
N ARG A 72 -6.75 -3.02 -16.83
CA ARG A 72 -7.30 -2.43 -18.05
C ARG A 72 -6.67 -1.07 -18.35
N ILE A 73 -6.60 -0.20 -17.35
CA ILE A 73 -6.14 1.20 -17.54
C ILE A 73 -4.62 1.36 -17.46
N SER A 74 -3.88 0.36 -16.98
CA SER A 74 -2.42 0.46 -16.82
C SER A 74 -1.68 -0.68 -17.49
N LYS A 75 -0.55 -0.36 -18.14
CA LYS A 75 0.30 -1.33 -18.84
C LYS A 75 1.04 -2.25 -17.87
N ASN A 76 1.46 -1.70 -16.73
CA ASN A 76 2.15 -2.43 -15.66
C ASN A 76 1.56 -2.08 -14.31
N GLN A 77 1.73 -2.98 -13.33
CA GLN A 77 1.19 -2.79 -11.99
C GLN A 77 2.24 -3.13 -10.92
N ILE A 78 2.15 -2.40 -9.80
CA ILE A 78 2.78 -2.73 -8.51
C ILE A 78 1.67 -2.65 -7.46
N ILE A 79 1.42 -3.75 -6.74
CA ILE A 79 0.35 -3.88 -5.76
C ILE A 79 0.97 -4.21 -4.41
N TRP A 80 0.98 -3.25 -3.49
CA TRP A 80 1.46 -3.43 -2.13
C TRP A 80 0.48 -4.26 -1.29
N GLY A 81 1.00 -4.98 -0.30
CA GLY A 81 0.19 -5.89 0.52
C GLY A 81 -0.41 -7.06 -0.24
N ALA A 82 0.13 -7.39 -1.41
CA ALA A 82 -0.42 -8.39 -2.32
C ALA A 82 -0.51 -9.81 -1.72
N ASN A 83 0.28 -10.11 -0.69
CA ASN A 83 0.18 -11.35 0.07
C ASN A 83 -1.19 -11.54 0.78
N HIS A 84 -1.92 -10.45 1.03
CA HIS A 84 -3.28 -10.48 1.58
C HIS A 84 -4.36 -10.55 0.48
N LEU A 85 -4.00 -10.38 -0.79
CA LEU A 85 -4.90 -10.14 -1.93
C LEU A 85 -4.74 -11.19 -3.04
N THR A 86 -4.05 -12.28 -2.79
CA THR A 86 -3.71 -13.28 -3.82
C THR A 86 -4.94 -13.93 -4.47
N ASP A 87 -6.02 -14.09 -3.71
CA ASP A 87 -7.31 -14.60 -4.18
C ASP A 87 -8.04 -13.62 -5.11
N LYS A 88 -7.73 -12.32 -5.05
CA LYS A 88 -8.31 -11.25 -5.88
C LYS A 88 -7.45 -10.94 -7.10
N ILE A 89 -6.12 -10.93 -6.93
CA ILE A 89 -5.19 -10.65 -8.02
C ILE A 89 -5.22 -11.77 -9.06
N LYS A 90 -5.26 -13.04 -8.64
CA LYS A 90 -5.41 -14.26 -9.46
C LYS A 90 -4.38 -14.43 -10.59
N ILE A 91 -3.32 -13.66 -10.63
CA ILE A 91 -2.28 -13.73 -11.66
C ILE A 91 -0.98 -14.16 -11.01
N ILE A 92 -0.42 -15.24 -11.53
CA ILE A 92 0.88 -15.74 -11.12
C ILE A 92 1.95 -14.84 -11.75
N SER A 93 2.84 -14.30 -10.93
CA SER A 93 4.03 -13.60 -11.37
C SER A 93 5.21 -14.02 -10.50
N ARG A 94 6.39 -14.12 -11.09
CA ARG A 94 7.64 -14.27 -10.33
C ARG A 94 8.17 -12.93 -9.83
N GLY A 95 7.62 -11.82 -10.33
CA GLY A 95 8.01 -10.47 -9.98
C GLY A 95 7.40 -10.06 -8.64
N TRP A 96 8.23 -10.06 -7.60
CA TRP A 96 7.86 -9.58 -6.27
C TRP A 96 8.89 -8.61 -5.76
N ILE A 97 8.46 -7.68 -4.89
CA ILE A 97 9.30 -6.75 -4.17
C ILE A 97 9.08 -7.00 -2.69
N PHE A 98 10.17 -7.20 -1.95
CA PHE A 98 10.16 -7.25 -0.50
C PHE A 98 10.77 -5.96 0.05
N TRP A 99 9.97 -5.17 0.74
CA TRP A 99 10.46 -4.03 1.49
C TRP A 99 10.78 -4.44 2.91
N ASP A 100 12.07 -4.49 3.23
CA ASP A 100 12.60 -4.70 4.57
C ASP A 100 12.55 -3.37 5.33
N LYS A 101 11.73 -3.32 6.37
CA LYS A 101 11.51 -2.12 7.20
C LYS A 101 12.57 -1.92 8.27
N CYS A 102 13.53 -2.84 8.40
CA CYS A 102 14.56 -2.84 9.44
C CYS A 102 13.95 -2.73 10.86
N VAL A 103 12.88 -3.44 11.11
CA VAL A 103 12.20 -3.44 12.41
C VAL A 103 13.09 -4.11 13.45
N ALA A 104 13.18 -3.52 14.67
CA ALA A 104 13.99 -4.08 15.74
C ALA A 104 13.44 -5.44 16.22
N GLU A 105 14.33 -6.35 16.57
CA GLU A 105 13.97 -7.66 17.12
C GLU A 105 13.04 -7.52 18.34
N GLY A 106 12.01 -8.39 18.40
CA GLY A 106 11.00 -8.35 19.45
C GLY A 106 9.91 -7.27 19.31
N CYS A 107 9.92 -6.52 18.20
CA CYS A 107 8.85 -5.62 17.85
C CYS A 107 7.63 -6.40 17.32
N SER A 108 6.41 -5.93 17.63
CA SER A 108 5.17 -6.56 17.18
C SER A 108 4.74 -6.13 15.77
N PHE A 109 5.51 -5.25 15.12
CA PHE A 109 5.25 -4.84 13.74
C PHE A 109 5.84 -5.85 12.75
N SER A 110 5.26 -5.88 11.55
CA SER A 110 5.79 -6.69 10.46
C SER A 110 7.20 -6.27 10.09
N ASP A 111 8.11 -7.23 9.89
CA ASP A 111 9.49 -7.00 9.47
C ASP A 111 9.59 -6.32 8.10
N GLY A 112 8.56 -6.48 7.27
CA GLY A 112 8.52 -5.89 5.95
C GLY A 112 7.16 -5.99 5.30
N GLU A 113 7.10 -5.57 4.05
CA GLU A 113 5.93 -5.67 3.19
C GLU A 113 6.27 -6.29 1.84
N LEU A 114 5.29 -6.97 1.25
CA LEU A 114 5.40 -7.56 -0.06
C LEU A 114 4.57 -6.78 -1.09
N ALA A 115 5.16 -6.51 -2.23
CA ALA A 115 4.41 -6.06 -3.40
C ALA A 115 4.52 -7.08 -4.53
N TRP A 116 3.38 -7.39 -5.13
CA TRP A 116 3.30 -8.09 -6.40
C TRP A 116 3.54 -7.12 -7.54
N THR A 117 4.22 -7.55 -8.59
CA THR A 117 4.34 -6.74 -9.80
C THR A 117 4.10 -7.57 -11.06
N SER A 118 3.52 -6.90 -12.08
CA SER A 118 3.33 -7.48 -13.40
C SER A 118 4.63 -7.60 -14.21
N TYR A 119 5.70 -6.94 -13.79
CA TYR A 119 6.98 -7.03 -14.47
C TYR A 119 7.60 -8.43 -14.33
N ASP A 120 8.11 -8.96 -15.44
CA ASP A 120 8.85 -10.23 -15.45
C ASP A 120 10.28 -10.04 -14.94
N ILE A 121 10.42 -9.87 -13.63
CA ILE A 121 11.67 -9.66 -12.93
C ILE A 121 11.86 -10.68 -11.80
N PRO A 122 13.11 -11.00 -11.40
CA PRO A 122 13.36 -11.74 -10.17
C PRO A 122 12.85 -10.95 -8.95
N LEU A 123 12.59 -11.67 -7.84
CA LEU A 123 12.34 -11.04 -6.54
C LEU A 123 13.39 -9.98 -6.24
N LYS A 124 12.94 -8.79 -5.86
CA LYS A 124 13.78 -7.66 -5.44
C LYS A 124 13.61 -7.37 -3.96
N LYS A 125 14.68 -7.02 -3.29
CA LYS A 125 14.67 -6.52 -1.93
C LYS A 125 14.99 -5.02 -1.93
N ILE A 126 14.16 -4.25 -1.20
CA ILE A 126 14.40 -2.85 -0.89
C ILE A 126 14.63 -2.77 0.62
N VAL A 127 15.66 -2.06 1.06
CA VAL A 127 15.96 -1.87 2.48
C VAL A 127 15.80 -0.39 2.79
N VAL A 128 14.71 -0.05 3.46
CA VAL A 128 14.40 1.31 3.89
C VAL A 128 13.85 1.25 5.31
N PRO A 129 14.60 1.73 6.32
CA PRO A 129 14.13 1.74 7.69
C PRO A 129 12.80 2.50 7.80
N TRP A 130 11.84 1.86 8.46
CA TRP A 130 10.56 2.47 8.78
C TRP A 130 10.38 2.47 10.30
N SER A 131 10.36 3.64 10.90
CA SER A 131 10.18 3.81 12.34
C SER A 131 8.91 4.62 12.68
N GLY A 132 7.87 4.42 11.88
CA GLY A 132 6.57 5.05 12.08
C GLY A 132 6.52 6.51 11.63
N PHE A 133 7.11 7.44 12.34
CA PHE A 133 7.08 8.87 12.01
C PHE A 133 8.48 9.49 11.94
N ILE A 134 9.51 8.67 11.80
CA ILE A 134 10.89 9.13 11.71
C ILE A 134 11.35 8.90 10.27
N GLY A 135 11.58 9.98 9.52
CA GLY A 135 12.18 9.92 8.19
C GLY A 135 13.64 9.43 8.23
N MET A 136 14.20 9.13 7.08
CA MET A 136 15.59 8.64 6.95
C MET A 136 16.63 9.57 7.57
N ASP A 137 16.32 10.85 7.70
CA ASP A 137 17.20 11.89 8.27
C ASP A 137 16.92 12.17 9.76
N GLY A 138 16.11 11.33 10.43
CA GLY A 138 15.76 11.50 11.84
C GLY A 138 14.72 12.62 12.10
N GLU A 139 14.23 13.26 11.06
CA GLU A 139 13.14 14.22 11.17
C GLU A 139 11.80 13.52 11.43
N LYS A 140 11.04 14.03 12.40
CA LYS A 140 9.69 13.54 12.66
C LYS A 140 8.74 14.13 11.62
N PHE A 141 8.26 13.29 10.73
CA PHE A 141 7.13 13.68 9.89
C PHE A 141 5.87 13.79 10.73
N HIS A 142 5.31 14.98 10.83
CA HIS A 142 3.97 15.19 11.35
C HIS A 142 2.99 15.10 10.18
N PRO A 143 2.05 14.14 10.16
CA PRO A 143 1.14 13.95 9.03
C PRO A 143 0.05 15.02 8.91
N HIS A 144 0.24 16.19 9.51
CA HIS A 144 -0.77 17.25 9.61
C HIS A 144 -0.20 18.68 9.47
N ASP A 145 0.96 18.83 8.84
CA ASP A 145 1.42 20.15 8.39
C ASP A 145 1.07 20.34 6.91
#